data_2b912304c36a27c2a086b1e72f14323f
#
_entry.id   2b912304c36a27c2a086b1e72f14323f
#
_cell.length_a   1.000
_cell.length_b   1.000
_cell.length_c   1.000
_cell.angle_alpha   90.00
_cell.angle_beta   90.00
_cell.angle_gamma   90.00
#
_symmetry.space_group_name_H-M   'P 1'
#
loop_
_entity.id
_entity.type
_entity.pdbx_description
1 polymer ?
#
loop_
_entity_poly.entity_id
_entity_poly.type
_entity_poly.pdbx_seq_one_letter_code
_entity_poly.pdbx_strand_id
1 'polypeptide(L)'
;LLFDPAVVAHFKDCGVSLLDAPSEVVPAMLRYLGLPTGSQSEADLAKVEQALAAMRAQVRYFHSSQYLNDLAAGEVCVAMGWGGDVFQARSRAREAGQGTEIAYVIPREGAMIAADTMAIPKDAPHPRNAHRFIDYILRAEVAAAISNTIGYANANLASTPLLEPSLAADKSVYPDE
;
A
#
# COMPACT_ATOMS: atom_id res chain seq x y z
N LEU A 1 6.00 10.78 11.15
CA LEU A 1 4.90 10.76 12.16
C LEU A 1 4.46 9.35 12.50
N LEU A 2 4.22 8.48 11.50
CA LEU A 2 3.80 7.08 11.73
C LEU A 2 4.82 6.27 12.56
N PHE A 3 6.11 6.58 12.44
CA PHE A 3 7.20 5.90 13.14
C PHE A 3 7.71 6.65 14.38
N ASP A 4 7.02 7.69 14.82
CA ASP A 4 7.33 8.40 16.07
C ASP A 4 6.47 7.80 17.20
N PRO A 5 7.09 7.10 18.19
CA PRO A 5 6.36 6.46 19.28
C PRO A 5 5.50 7.42 20.09
N ALA A 6 5.95 8.67 20.27
CA ALA A 6 5.20 9.68 21.01
C ALA A 6 3.93 10.11 20.26
N VAL A 7 4.01 10.26 18.95
CA VAL A 7 2.86 10.58 18.10
C VAL A 7 1.89 9.42 18.03
N VAL A 8 2.41 8.21 17.77
CA VAL A 8 1.59 7.00 17.59
C VAL A 8 0.89 6.61 18.90
N ALA A 9 1.46 6.93 20.05
CA ALA A 9 0.84 6.69 21.36
C ALA A 9 -0.54 7.37 21.51
N HIS A 10 -0.77 8.51 20.84
CA HIS A 10 -2.08 9.18 20.84
C HIS A 10 -3.19 8.38 20.14
N PHE A 11 -2.82 7.43 19.29
CA PHE A 11 -3.75 6.59 18.53
C PHE A 11 -3.86 5.17 19.07
N LYS A 12 -3.24 4.88 20.22
CA LYS A 12 -3.20 3.53 20.79
C LYS A 12 -4.58 2.95 21.05
N ASP A 13 -5.49 3.74 21.58
CA ASP A 13 -6.83 3.28 21.94
C ASP A 13 -7.71 3.01 20.70
N CYS A 14 -7.61 3.87 19.69
CA CYS A 14 -8.34 3.66 18.43
C CYS A 14 -7.64 2.67 17.47
N GLY A 15 -6.39 2.30 17.74
CA GLY A 15 -5.66 1.26 17.04
C GLY A 15 -4.76 1.77 15.91
N VAL A 16 -3.54 1.21 15.92
CA VAL A 16 -2.51 1.42 14.90
C VAL A 16 -2.10 0.07 14.34
N SER A 17 -2.00 -0.06 13.03
CA SER A 17 -1.51 -1.27 12.38
C SER A 17 -0.37 -0.99 11.41
N LEU A 18 0.54 -1.92 11.32
CA LEU A 18 1.61 -1.93 10.32
C LEU A 18 1.49 -3.20 9.47
N LEU A 19 2.07 -3.14 8.27
CA LEU A 19 2.13 -4.31 7.40
C LEU A 19 3.02 -5.41 8.02
N ASP A 20 2.61 -6.65 7.87
CA ASP A 20 3.48 -7.82 8.07
C ASP A 20 4.24 -8.11 6.76
N ALA A 21 5.03 -7.13 6.36
CA ALA A 21 5.82 -7.15 5.13
C ALA A 21 7.15 -6.43 5.38
N PRO A 22 8.19 -7.15 5.81
CA PRO A 22 9.51 -6.56 6.07
C PRO A 22 10.09 -5.81 4.87
N SER A 23 9.79 -6.26 3.64
CA SER A 23 10.18 -5.59 2.40
C SER A 23 9.61 -4.16 2.26
N GLU A 24 8.54 -3.84 2.98
CA GLU A 24 7.90 -2.53 2.98
C GLU A 24 8.26 -1.73 4.24
N VAL A 25 8.16 -2.38 5.41
CA VAL A 25 8.32 -1.71 6.69
C VAL A 25 9.77 -1.29 6.94
N VAL A 26 10.75 -2.17 6.60
CA VAL A 26 12.17 -1.88 6.83
C VAL A 26 12.67 -0.70 5.99
N PRO A 27 12.44 -0.65 4.65
CA PRO A 27 12.82 0.51 3.85
C PRO A 27 12.11 1.80 4.28
N ALA A 28 10.85 1.74 4.68
CA ALA A 28 10.12 2.90 5.17
C ALA A 28 10.73 3.42 6.50
N MET A 29 11.11 2.53 7.40
CA MET A 29 11.79 2.90 8.64
C MET A 29 13.21 3.45 8.38
N LEU A 30 13.96 2.83 7.47
CA LEU A 30 15.27 3.36 7.05
C LEU A 30 15.15 4.80 6.54
N ARG A 31 14.15 5.05 5.70
CA ARG A 31 13.86 6.40 5.18
C ARG A 31 13.48 7.37 6.30
N TYR A 32 12.64 6.97 7.23
CA TYR A 32 12.30 7.78 8.41
C TYR A 32 13.53 8.15 9.24
N LEU A 33 14.47 7.23 9.40
CA LEU A 33 15.74 7.44 10.10
C LEU A 33 16.78 8.23 9.29
N GLY A 34 16.46 8.64 8.05
CA GLY A 34 17.40 9.33 7.17
C GLY A 34 18.52 8.44 6.62
N LEU A 35 18.31 7.12 6.61
CA LEU A 35 19.26 6.12 6.12
C LEU A 35 18.90 5.69 4.68
N PRO A 36 19.86 5.12 3.93
CA PRO A 36 19.58 4.58 2.59
C PRO A 36 18.52 3.47 2.66
N THR A 37 17.46 3.57 1.88
CA THR A 37 16.31 2.63 1.91
C THR A 37 16.67 1.19 1.54
N GLY A 38 17.76 0.99 0.81
CA GLY A 38 18.30 -0.33 0.46
C GLY A 38 19.46 -0.77 1.32
N SER A 39 19.73 -0.13 2.47
CA SER A 39 20.85 -0.52 3.33
C SER A 39 20.73 -1.95 3.84
N GLN A 40 21.81 -2.71 3.70
CA GLN A 40 21.97 -4.06 4.26
C GLN A 40 23.03 -4.07 5.37
N SER A 41 23.46 -2.89 5.84
CA SER A 41 24.41 -2.74 6.93
C SER A 41 23.79 -3.21 8.24
N GLU A 42 24.49 -4.08 8.98
CA GLU A 42 24.06 -4.54 10.30
C GLU A 42 23.82 -3.37 11.26
N ALA A 43 24.64 -2.33 11.19
CA ALA A 43 24.50 -1.14 12.02
C ALA A 43 23.21 -0.34 11.71
N ASP A 44 22.79 -0.26 10.45
CA ASP A 44 21.56 0.41 10.06
C ASP A 44 20.34 -0.44 10.40
N LEU A 45 20.42 -1.76 10.18
CA LEU A 45 19.35 -2.70 10.54
C LEU A 45 19.13 -2.75 12.06
N ALA A 46 20.21 -2.66 12.87
CA ALA A 46 20.08 -2.56 14.32
C ALA A 46 19.33 -1.28 14.77
N LYS A 47 19.53 -0.15 14.08
CA LYS A 47 18.75 1.07 14.34
C LYS A 47 17.27 0.90 13.98
N VAL A 48 16.97 0.23 12.86
CA VAL A 48 15.61 -0.10 12.46
C VAL A 48 14.93 -0.99 13.50
N GLU A 49 15.60 -2.05 13.94
CA GLU A 49 15.11 -2.95 14.99
C GLU A 49 14.78 -2.18 16.29
N GLN A 50 15.71 -1.34 16.75
CA GLN A 50 15.51 -0.52 17.92
C GLN A 50 14.32 0.42 17.79
N ALA A 51 14.14 1.07 16.63
CA ALA A 51 13.03 1.97 16.38
C ALA A 51 11.69 1.23 16.33
N LEU A 52 11.63 0.07 15.66
CA LEU A 52 10.43 -0.76 15.61
C LEU A 52 10.08 -1.34 16.98
N ALA A 53 11.08 -1.76 17.76
CA ALA A 53 10.88 -2.24 19.12
C ALA A 53 10.27 -1.14 20.04
N ALA A 54 10.72 0.10 19.89
CA ALA A 54 10.15 1.23 20.63
C ALA A 54 8.67 1.51 20.30
N MET A 55 8.24 1.17 19.09
CA MET A 55 6.86 1.34 18.65
C MET A 55 5.95 0.16 19.02
N ARG A 56 6.51 -1.01 19.33
CA ARG A 56 5.77 -2.25 19.48
C ARG A 56 4.58 -2.16 20.44
N ALA A 57 4.71 -1.39 21.52
CA ALA A 57 3.66 -1.22 22.53
C ALA A 57 2.45 -0.38 22.05
N GLN A 58 2.62 0.42 20.99
CA GLN A 58 1.59 1.26 20.39
C GLN A 58 0.91 0.61 19.19
N VAL A 59 1.54 -0.41 18.58
CA VAL A 59 1.01 -1.13 17.42
C VAL A 59 0.10 -2.26 17.90
N ARG A 60 -1.16 -2.23 17.47
CA ARG A 60 -2.15 -3.25 17.82
C ARG A 60 -1.78 -4.60 17.19
N TYR A 61 -1.43 -4.60 15.91
CA TYR A 61 -0.99 -5.79 15.19
C TYR A 61 -0.14 -5.44 13.95
N PHE A 62 0.57 -6.46 13.46
CA PHE A 62 1.19 -6.48 12.14
C PHE A 62 0.41 -7.45 11.25
N HIS A 63 -0.17 -6.97 10.16
CA HIS A 63 -0.91 -7.80 9.22
C HIS A 63 -1.07 -7.10 7.86
N SER A 64 -0.90 -7.85 6.77
CA SER A 64 -0.87 -7.28 5.42
C SER A 64 -2.22 -7.24 4.69
N SER A 65 -3.34 -7.62 5.35
CA SER A 65 -4.67 -7.55 4.74
C SER A 65 -5.80 -7.18 5.71
N GLN A 66 -5.68 -7.50 7.00
CA GLN A 66 -6.74 -7.26 7.98
C GLN A 66 -7.09 -5.78 8.12
N TYR A 67 -6.07 -4.90 8.08
CA TYR A 67 -6.25 -3.45 8.22
C TYR A 67 -7.27 -2.84 7.26
N LEU A 68 -7.50 -3.46 6.11
CA LEU A 68 -8.47 -3.00 5.12
C LEU A 68 -9.90 -3.03 5.67
N ASN A 69 -10.28 -4.12 6.33
CA ASN A 69 -11.60 -4.25 6.95
C ASN A 69 -11.70 -3.41 8.22
N ASP A 70 -10.65 -3.40 9.04
CA ASP A 70 -10.63 -2.68 10.31
C ASP A 70 -10.66 -1.16 10.11
N LEU A 71 -10.00 -0.64 9.07
CA LEU A 71 -10.15 0.76 8.65
C LEU A 71 -11.59 1.06 8.20
N ALA A 72 -12.18 0.20 7.38
CA ALA A 72 -13.54 0.39 6.89
C ALA A 72 -14.57 0.38 8.02
N ALA A 73 -14.35 -0.46 9.03
CA ALA A 73 -15.19 -0.56 10.22
C ALA A 73 -14.89 0.52 11.29
N GLY A 74 -13.81 1.29 11.14
CA GLY A 74 -13.37 2.27 12.14
C GLY A 74 -12.73 1.64 13.40
N GLU A 75 -12.33 0.38 13.34
CA GLU A 75 -11.67 -0.33 14.43
C GLU A 75 -10.17 -0.03 14.54
N VAL A 76 -9.58 0.49 13.45
CA VAL A 76 -8.21 1.00 13.38
C VAL A 76 -8.26 2.39 12.76
N CYS A 77 -7.60 3.36 13.39
CA CYS A 77 -7.61 4.73 12.89
C CYS A 77 -6.33 5.17 12.20
N VAL A 78 -5.25 4.42 12.35
CA VAL A 78 -3.98 4.65 11.64
C VAL A 78 -3.45 3.32 11.14
N ALA A 79 -3.17 3.23 9.85
CA ALA A 79 -2.60 2.04 9.26
C ALA A 79 -1.49 2.38 8.25
N MET A 80 -0.43 1.60 8.23
CA MET A 80 0.44 1.50 7.07
C MET A 80 -0.19 0.48 6.12
N GLY A 81 -0.43 0.88 4.88
CA GLY A 81 -1.09 0.04 3.89
C GLY A 81 -0.73 0.41 2.47
N TRP A 82 -1.05 -0.46 1.54
CA TRP A 82 -0.92 -0.20 0.10
C TRP A 82 -2.05 0.71 -0.39
N GLY A 83 -1.74 1.59 -1.34
CA GLY A 83 -2.65 2.62 -1.82
C GLY A 83 -4.01 2.07 -2.27
N GLY A 84 -4.04 1.08 -3.17
CA GLY A 84 -5.29 0.51 -3.66
C GLY A 84 -6.14 -0.15 -2.58
N ASP A 85 -5.52 -0.80 -1.59
CA ASP A 85 -6.23 -1.38 -0.45
C ASP A 85 -6.93 -0.29 0.39
N VAL A 86 -6.26 0.86 0.59
CA VAL A 86 -6.86 1.98 1.31
C VAL A 86 -8.03 2.58 0.51
N PHE A 87 -7.94 2.63 -0.83
CA PHE A 87 -9.06 3.03 -1.68
C PHE A 87 -10.23 2.06 -1.57
N GLN A 88 -9.98 0.75 -1.53
CA GLN A 88 -11.01 -0.25 -1.29
C GLN A 88 -11.64 -0.11 0.11
N ALA A 89 -10.83 0.12 1.15
CA ALA A 89 -11.33 0.37 2.50
C ALA A 89 -12.26 1.60 2.53
N ARG A 90 -11.87 2.68 1.83
CA ARG A 90 -12.70 3.89 1.67
C ARG A 90 -14.03 3.60 0.99
N SER A 91 -14.04 2.79 -0.07
CA SER A 91 -15.26 2.38 -0.77
C SER A 91 -16.19 1.59 0.16
N ARG A 92 -15.64 0.59 0.86
CA ARG A 92 -16.40 -0.21 1.84
C ARG A 92 -16.97 0.63 2.99
N ALA A 93 -16.20 1.58 3.52
CA ALA A 93 -16.68 2.47 4.57
C ALA A 93 -17.87 3.32 4.10
N ARG A 94 -17.82 3.85 2.87
CA ARG A 94 -18.93 4.60 2.26
C ARG A 94 -20.16 3.73 2.04
N GLU A 95 -19.98 2.52 1.51
CA GLU A 95 -21.07 1.55 1.29
C GLU A 95 -21.74 1.13 2.58
N ALA A 96 -20.97 0.98 3.67
CA ALA A 96 -21.49 0.65 4.98
C ALA A 96 -22.31 1.79 5.62
N GLY A 97 -22.11 3.05 5.19
CA GLY A 97 -22.89 4.20 5.65
C GLY A 97 -22.74 4.55 7.13
N GLN A 98 -21.66 4.09 7.79
CA GLN A 98 -21.43 4.29 9.22
C GLN A 98 -20.71 5.60 9.55
N GLY A 99 -20.45 6.44 8.55
CA GLY A 99 -19.79 7.74 8.74
C GLY A 99 -18.27 7.68 8.91
N THR A 100 -17.65 6.52 8.69
CA THR A 100 -16.19 6.39 8.72
C THR A 100 -15.58 7.05 7.49
N GLU A 101 -14.74 8.06 7.70
CA GLU A 101 -13.98 8.72 6.64
C GLU A 101 -12.52 8.27 6.67
N ILE A 102 -11.99 7.83 5.53
CA ILE A 102 -10.62 7.34 5.38
C ILE A 102 -9.86 8.28 4.45
N ALA A 103 -8.75 8.85 4.94
CA ALA A 103 -7.78 9.58 4.15
C ALA A 103 -6.56 8.72 3.83
N TYR A 104 -6.08 8.79 2.59
CA TYR A 104 -4.78 8.25 2.23
C TYR A 104 -3.76 9.39 2.15
N VAL A 105 -2.65 9.23 2.84
CA VAL A 105 -1.62 10.26 2.94
C VAL A 105 -0.26 9.67 2.62
N ILE A 106 0.42 10.21 1.63
CA ILE A 106 1.83 9.93 1.39
C ILE A 106 2.64 10.78 2.38
N PRO A 107 3.50 10.18 3.23
CA PRO A 107 4.35 10.95 4.15
C PRO A 107 5.27 11.92 3.41
N ARG A 108 5.62 13.03 4.04
CA ARG A 108 6.56 14.01 3.46
C ARG A 108 7.96 13.41 3.19
N GLU A 109 8.32 12.37 3.92
CA GLU A 109 9.53 11.59 3.72
C GLU A 109 9.46 10.78 2.41
N GLY A 110 8.27 10.68 1.81
CA GLY A 110 7.95 9.92 0.61
C GLY A 110 7.50 8.50 0.92
N ALA A 111 7.04 7.82 -0.11
CA ALA A 111 6.67 6.41 -0.10
C ALA A 111 7.50 5.64 -1.12
N MET A 112 7.47 4.32 -1.02
CA MET A 112 8.03 3.45 -2.06
C MET A 112 7.02 3.30 -3.20
N ILE A 113 7.52 3.26 -4.41
CA ILE A 113 6.76 2.84 -5.59
C ILE A 113 7.26 1.46 -5.97
N ALA A 114 6.34 0.51 -6.06
CA ALA A 114 6.61 -0.84 -6.54
C ALA A 114 5.81 -1.10 -7.81
N ALA A 115 6.37 -1.90 -8.71
CA ALA A 115 5.67 -2.39 -9.89
C ALA A 115 5.54 -3.90 -9.79
N ASP A 116 4.31 -4.38 -9.71
CA ASP A 116 4.00 -5.80 -9.78
C ASP A 116 4.18 -6.29 -11.22
N THR A 117 4.86 -7.40 -11.37
CA THR A 117 5.15 -7.99 -12.66
C THR A 117 4.70 -9.44 -12.71
N MET A 118 4.33 -9.88 -13.91
CA MET A 118 4.02 -11.29 -14.16
C MET A 118 5.16 -11.95 -14.90
N ALA A 119 5.51 -13.16 -14.48
CA ALA A 119 6.50 -13.98 -15.15
C ALA A 119 5.94 -15.38 -15.44
N ILE A 120 6.38 -15.96 -16.55
CA ILE A 120 6.06 -17.34 -16.91
C ILE A 120 7.30 -18.19 -16.64
N PRO A 121 7.27 -19.14 -15.71
CA PRO A 121 8.39 -20.07 -15.48
C PRO A 121 8.77 -20.82 -16.76
N LYS A 122 10.05 -21.11 -16.92
CA LYS A 122 10.56 -21.80 -18.12
C LYS A 122 9.90 -23.16 -18.37
N ASP A 123 9.55 -23.83 -17.29
CA ASP A 123 8.95 -25.18 -17.26
C ASP A 123 7.44 -25.14 -17.00
N ALA A 124 6.80 -24.00 -17.22
CA ALA A 124 5.35 -23.88 -17.07
C ALA A 124 4.62 -24.91 -17.94
N PRO A 125 3.64 -25.68 -17.39
CA PRO A 125 2.96 -26.73 -18.15
C PRO A 125 2.07 -26.20 -19.29
N HIS A 126 1.61 -24.95 -19.18
CA HIS A 126 0.70 -24.31 -20.14
C HIS A 126 1.13 -22.88 -20.54
N PRO A 127 2.35 -22.68 -21.09
CA PRO A 127 2.89 -21.33 -21.33
C PRO A 127 2.05 -20.51 -22.33
N ARG A 128 1.43 -21.15 -23.31
CA ARG A 128 0.53 -20.46 -24.26
C ARG A 128 -0.72 -19.88 -23.58
N ASN A 129 -1.27 -20.55 -22.58
CA ASN A 129 -2.43 -20.05 -21.86
C ASN A 129 -2.00 -18.89 -20.93
N ALA A 130 -0.82 -18.97 -20.33
CA ALA A 130 -0.27 -17.87 -19.55
C ALA A 130 -0.06 -16.62 -20.42
N HIS A 131 0.54 -16.75 -21.61
CA HIS A 131 0.64 -15.62 -22.55
C HIS A 131 -0.72 -15.04 -22.92
N ARG A 132 -1.72 -15.87 -23.24
CA ARG A 132 -3.08 -15.39 -23.55
C ARG A 132 -3.72 -14.63 -22.39
N PHE A 133 -3.49 -15.06 -21.16
CA PHE A 133 -3.97 -14.36 -19.97
C PHE A 133 -3.28 -13.00 -19.83
N ILE A 134 -1.96 -12.95 -19.94
CA ILE A 134 -1.19 -11.70 -19.87
C ILE A 134 -1.63 -10.75 -20.98
N ASP A 135 -1.73 -11.22 -22.23
CA ASP A 135 -2.20 -10.42 -23.36
C ASP A 135 -3.62 -9.87 -23.13
N TYR A 136 -4.49 -10.65 -22.48
CA TYR A 136 -5.87 -10.23 -22.18
C TYR A 136 -5.88 -9.09 -21.16
N ILE A 137 -5.16 -9.22 -20.04
CA ILE A 137 -5.18 -8.21 -18.98
C ILE A 137 -4.41 -6.93 -19.37
N LEU A 138 -3.51 -7.02 -20.35
CA LEU A 138 -2.80 -5.86 -20.89
C LEU A 138 -3.61 -5.07 -21.94
N ARG A 139 -4.81 -5.51 -22.31
CA ARG A 139 -5.69 -4.70 -23.17
C ARG A 139 -6.10 -3.43 -22.43
N ALA A 140 -6.15 -2.31 -23.14
CA ALA A 140 -6.41 -1.00 -22.54
C ALA A 140 -7.71 -0.96 -21.73
N GLU A 141 -8.79 -1.51 -22.30
CA GLU A 141 -10.11 -1.57 -21.67
C GLU A 141 -10.12 -2.47 -20.42
N VAL A 142 -9.37 -3.58 -20.45
CA VAL A 142 -9.27 -4.51 -19.32
C VAL A 142 -8.41 -3.92 -18.22
N ALA A 143 -7.25 -3.35 -18.55
CA ALA A 143 -6.37 -2.69 -17.60
C ALA A 143 -7.07 -1.51 -16.89
N ALA A 144 -7.82 -0.68 -17.65
CA ALA A 144 -8.62 0.39 -17.07
C ALA A 144 -9.72 -0.14 -16.15
N ALA A 145 -10.45 -1.18 -16.56
CA ALA A 145 -11.49 -1.78 -15.71
C ALA A 145 -10.93 -2.33 -14.40
N ILE A 146 -9.76 -2.98 -14.45
CA ILE A 146 -9.05 -3.44 -13.26
C ILE A 146 -8.71 -2.26 -12.35
N SER A 147 -8.02 -1.23 -12.86
CA SER A 147 -7.65 -0.05 -12.07
C SER A 147 -8.85 0.66 -11.45
N ASN A 148 -9.93 0.85 -12.22
CA ASN A 148 -11.16 1.49 -11.74
C ASN A 148 -11.83 0.68 -10.61
N THR A 149 -11.66 -0.66 -10.63
CA THR A 149 -12.26 -1.55 -9.62
C THR A 149 -11.45 -1.62 -8.34
N ILE A 150 -10.10 -1.72 -8.45
CA ILE A 150 -9.25 -1.99 -7.30
C ILE A 150 -8.49 -0.76 -6.78
N GLY A 151 -8.53 0.37 -7.50
CA GLY A 151 -7.87 1.61 -7.08
C GLY A 151 -6.35 1.62 -7.21
N TYR A 152 -5.75 0.65 -7.91
CA TYR A 152 -4.32 0.64 -8.21
C TYR A 152 -4.04 1.22 -9.59
N ALA A 153 -2.93 1.95 -9.71
CA ALA A 153 -2.43 2.39 -11.01
C ALA A 153 -2.01 1.19 -11.87
N ASN A 154 -2.03 1.38 -13.19
CA ASN A 154 -1.45 0.44 -14.14
C ASN A 154 -0.46 1.16 -15.07
N ALA A 155 0.45 0.40 -15.67
CA ALA A 155 1.50 0.92 -16.55
C ALA A 155 1.08 0.99 -18.03
N ASN A 156 -0.17 0.72 -18.39
CA ASN A 156 -0.65 0.77 -19.76
C ASN A 156 -1.15 2.17 -20.12
N LEU A 157 -0.33 2.97 -20.77
CA LEU A 157 -0.68 4.34 -21.19
C LEU A 157 -1.95 4.40 -22.06
N ALA A 158 -2.25 3.37 -22.85
CA ALA A 158 -3.45 3.33 -23.67
C ALA A 158 -4.74 3.17 -22.83
N SER A 159 -4.63 2.76 -21.56
CA SER A 159 -5.77 2.68 -20.64
C SER A 159 -6.14 4.03 -20.02
N THR A 160 -5.24 5.02 -20.02
CA THR A 160 -5.43 6.31 -19.34
C THR A 160 -6.73 7.02 -19.72
N PRO A 161 -7.14 7.11 -21.00
CA PRO A 161 -8.40 7.75 -21.37
C PRO A 161 -9.67 7.00 -20.91
N LEU A 162 -9.51 5.76 -20.43
CA LEU A 162 -10.59 4.86 -19.99
C LEU A 162 -10.70 4.77 -18.47
N LEU A 163 -9.80 5.46 -17.75
CA LEU A 163 -9.85 5.52 -16.29
C LEU A 163 -10.98 6.44 -15.82
N GLU A 164 -11.56 6.10 -14.68
CA GLU A 164 -12.46 7.01 -13.99
C GLU A 164 -11.75 8.35 -13.72
N PRO A 165 -12.38 9.51 -14.03
CA PRO A 165 -11.73 10.81 -13.88
C PRO A 165 -11.20 11.09 -12.47
N SER A 166 -11.89 10.62 -11.45
CA SER A 166 -11.47 10.75 -10.06
C SER A 166 -10.21 9.97 -9.74
N LEU A 167 -10.04 8.77 -10.31
CA LEU A 167 -8.85 7.94 -10.15
C LEU A 167 -7.67 8.51 -10.94
N ALA A 168 -7.89 8.91 -12.18
CA ALA A 168 -6.85 9.48 -13.04
C ALA A 168 -6.28 10.80 -12.49
N ALA A 169 -7.11 11.60 -11.80
CA ALA A 169 -6.71 12.87 -11.21
C ALA A 169 -6.06 12.73 -9.82
N ASP A 170 -6.16 11.56 -9.19
CA ASP A 170 -5.62 11.35 -7.84
C ASP A 170 -4.09 11.16 -7.89
N LYS A 171 -3.36 12.19 -7.42
CA LYS A 171 -1.90 12.20 -7.40
C LYS A 171 -1.26 11.21 -6.43
N SER A 172 -2.04 10.65 -5.53
CA SER A 172 -1.58 9.56 -4.67
C SER A 172 -1.60 8.20 -5.38
N VAL A 173 -2.33 8.08 -6.50
CA VAL A 173 -2.38 6.89 -7.36
C VAL A 173 -1.52 7.08 -8.62
N TYR A 174 -1.67 8.24 -9.28
CA TYR A 174 -0.91 8.64 -10.46
C TYR A 174 -0.09 9.90 -10.14
N PRO A 175 1.07 9.76 -9.47
CA PRO A 175 1.91 10.90 -9.12
C PRO A 175 2.43 11.61 -10.38
N ASP A 176 2.69 12.92 -10.25
CA ASP A 176 3.41 13.67 -11.28
C ASP A 176 4.88 13.21 -11.34
N GLU A 177 5.54 13.39 -12.50
CA GLU A 177 6.96 13.09 -12.72
C GLU A 177 7.89 13.94 -11.84
#